data_6dd2cdc3e21935d2cac0fd7e22d98ae6
#
_entry.id   6dd2cdc3e21935d2cac0fd7e22d98ae6
#
_cell.length_a   1.000
_cell.length_b   1.000
_cell.length_c   1.000
_cell.angle_alpha   90.00
_cell.angle_beta   90.00
_cell.angle_gamma   90.00
#
_symmetry.space_group_name_H-M   'P 1'
#
loop_
_entity.id
_entity.type
_entity.pdbx_description
1 polymer ?
#
loop_
_entity_poly.entity_id
_entity_poly.type
_entity_poly.pdbx_seq_one_letter_code
_entity_poly.pdbx_strand_id
1 'polypeptide(L)'
;NSNIYYLDRTEPEPAELHIEILRTSRGSSMGQVKLIQNNKITCLYSSLCSDFQYMKGHSGLETPMPEIINSVEQDDFKVMNYENFKLGSTPSFIQQLNMSVHPDHAWWDREISTDAAEARCSAYLELQGGVADTFILSYLADILPPVVQNKYGPLGWVPTLTLTCNIRQLPKTNLLFIDGIA
;
A
#
# COMPACT_ATOMS: atom_id res chain seq x y z
N ASN A 1 -11.76 1.82 -8.17
CA ASN A 1 -10.54 2.24 -8.86
C ASN A 1 -10.22 3.68 -8.46
N SER A 2 -9.01 3.90 -8.02
CA SER A 2 -8.56 5.25 -7.65
C SER A 2 -7.15 5.50 -8.16
N ASN A 3 -6.83 6.77 -8.36
CA ASN A 3 -5.52 7.24 -8.73
C ASN A 3 -5.16 8.47 -7.91
N ILE A 4 -3.95 8.48 -7.36
CA ILE A 4 -3.41 9.59 -6.55
C ILE A 4 -2.13 10.11 -7.20
N TYR A 5 -1.97 11.43 -7.19
CA TYR A 5 -0.73 12.12 -7.52
C TYR A 5 -0.27 12.89 -6.28
N TYR A 6 0.92 12.61 -5.82
CA TYR A 6 1.58 13.33 -4.75
C TYR A 6 2.42 14.44 -5.40
N LEU A 7 1.91 15.67 -5.36
CA LEU A 7 2.46 16.81 -6.12
C LEU A 7 3.45 17.62 -5.31
N ASP A 8 3.26 17.66 -3.99
CA ASP A 8 4.14 18.36 -3.06
C ASP A 8 4.06 17.71 -1.68
N ARG A 9 5.03 18.00 -0.82
CA ARG A 9 5.02 17.54 0.56
C ARG A 9 3.85 18.17 1.32
N THR A 10 3.14 17.33 2.07
CA THR A 10 2.09 17.76 3.00
C THR A 10 2.65 17.76 4.41
N GLU A 11 2.49 18.86 5.14
CA GLU A 11 2.92 18.98 6.52
C GLU A 11 1.76 18.64 7.48
N PRO A 12 2.04 18.28 8.74
CA PRO A 12 1.01 17.96 9.74
C PRO A 12 0.34 19.27 10.26
N GLU A 13 -0.27 20.00 9.35
CA GLU A 13 -0.91 21.29 9.56
C GLU A 13 -2.32 21.27 8.95
N PRO A 14 -3.18 22.24 9.25
CA PRO A 14 -4.48 22.36 8.61
C PRO A 14 -4.39 22.40 7.09
N ALA A 15 -5.31 21.67 6.44
CA ALA A 15 -5.42 21.61 4.99
C ALA A 15 -6.90 21.65 4.56
N GLU A 16 -7.15 22.02 3.33
CA GLU A 16 -8.47 22.03 2.73
C GLU A 16 -8.64 20.87 1.76
N LEU A 17 -9.82 20.24 1.79
CA LEU A 17 -10.23 19.23 0.84
C LEU A 17 -11.28 19.82 -0.11
N HIS A 18 -10.91 20.00 -1.37
CA HIS A 18 -11.84 20.41 -2.41
C HIS A 18 -12.33 19.18 -3.16
N ILE A 19 -13.61 18.85 -2.97
CA ILE A 19 -14.26 17.66 -3.52
C ILE A 19 -15.15 18.07 -4.68
N GLU A 20 -14.98 17.40 -5.82
CA GLU A 20 -15.80 17.59 -7.01
C GLU A 20 -16.36 16.24 -7.48
N ILE A 21 -17.68 16.15 -7.59
CA ILE A 21 -18.36 15.00 -8.20
C ILE A 21 -18.50 15.27 -9.69
N LEU A 22 -17.74 14.54 -10.50
CA LEU A 22 -17.69 14.72 -11.95
C LEU A 22 -18.87 14.05 -12.64
N ARG A 23 -19.33 12.91 -12.12
CA ARG A 23 -20.43 12.13 -12.68
C ARG A 23 -21.04 11.23 -11.62
N THR A 24 -22.37 11.12 -11.66
CA THR A 24 -23.15 10.11 -10.94
C THR A 24 -24.05 9.38 -11.92
N SER A 25 -24.06 8.06 -11.83
CA SER A 25 -24.95 7.18 -12.58
C SER A 25 -25.54 6.11 -11.65
N ARG A 26 -26.46 5.29 -12.19
CA ARG A 26 -27.08 4.23 -11.39
C ARG A 26 -26.09 3.20 -10.83
N GLY A 27 -25.00 2.93 -11.56
CA GLY A 27 -24.04 1.87 -11.19
C GLY A 27 -22.67 2.38 -10.77
N SER A 28 -22.37 3.67 -10.93
CA SER A 28 -21.06 4.22 -10.59
C SER A 28 -21.09 5.73 -10.41
N SER A 29 -20.16 6.22 -9.62
CA SER A 29 -19.88 7.64 -9.43
C SER A 29 -18.40 7.92 -9.64
N MET A 30 -18.10 9.03 -10.27
CA MET A 30 -16.73 9.50 -10.49
C MET A 30 -16.54 10.86 -9.84
N GLY A 31 -15.43 11.03 -9.14
CA GLY A 31 -15.11 12.29 -8.50
C GLY A 31 -13.61 12.49 -8.40
N GLN A 32 -13.26 13.70 -8.01
CA GLN A 32 -11.88 14.07 -7.68
C GLN A 32 -11.84 14.86 -6.37
N VAL A 33 -10.68 14.79 -5.72
CA VAL A 33 -10.39 15.52 -4.50
C VAL A 33 -9.02 16.18 -4.65
N LYS A 34 -8.93 17.45 -4.29
CA LYS A 34 -7.66 18.18 -4.16
C LYS A 34 -7.40 18.40 -2.68
N LEU A 35 -6.23 18.02 -2.20
CA LEU A 35 -5.72 18.42 -0.91
C LEU A 35 -4.92 19.72 -1.13
N ILE A 36 -5.32 20.78 -0.44
CA ILE A 36 -4.71 22.11 -0.58
C ILE A 36 -4.14 22.53 0.77
N GLN A 37 -2.89 22.90 0.75
CA GLN A 37 -2.19 23.43 1.91
C GLN A 37 -1.33 24.61 1.47
N ASN A 38 -1.35 25.73 2.22
CA ASN A 38 -0.59 26.93 1.91
C ASN A 38 -0.83 27.45 0.46
N ASN A 39 -2.08 27.41 -0.01
CA ASN A 39 -2.51 27.77 -1.37
C ASN A 39 -1.88 26.93 -2.49
N LYS A 40 -1.34 25.75 -2.18
CA LYS A 40 -0.82 24.79 -3.16
C LYS A 40 -1.62 23.51 -3.11
N ILE A 41 -1.82 22.87 -4.27
CA ILE A 41 -2.34 21.52 -4.35
C ILE A 41 -1.17 20.58 -4.02
N THR A 42 -1.24 19.89 -2.89
CA THR A 42 -0.22 18.93 -2.48
C THR A 42 -0.56 17.51 -2.92
N CYS A 43 -1.85 17.21 -3.07
CA CYS A 43 -2.32 15.91 -3.52
C CYS A 43 -3.53 16.06 -4.44
N LEU A 44 -3.55 15.27 -5.52
CA LEU A 44 -4.70 15.16 -6.41
C LEU A 44 -5.15 13.70 -6.43
N TYR A 45 -6.39 13.46 -6.05
CA TYR A 45 -7.00 12.15 -6.04
C TYR A 45 -8.18 12.11 -6.99
N SER A 46 -8.30 11.05 -7.78
CA SER A 46 -9.49 10.75 -8.59
C SER A 46 -9.96 9.33 -8.34
N SER A 47 -11.27 9.13 -8.38
CA SER A 47 -11.84 7.82 -8.10
C SER A 47 -13.08 7.54 -8.95
N LEU A 48 -13.19 6.29 -9.40
CA LEU A 48 -14.40 5.69 -9.93
C LEU A 48 -14.88 4.66 -8.90
N CYS A 49 -15.99 4.98 -8.25
CA CYS A 49 -16.62 4.14 -7.23
C CYS A 49 -17.83 3.40 -7.80
N SER A 50 -18.03 2.17 -7.36
CA SER A 50 -19.19 1.35 -7.65
C SER A 50 -19.50 0.49 -6.44
N ASP A 51 -20.77 0.13 -6.25
CA ASP A 51 -21.16 -0.76 -5.18
C ASP A 51 -21.03 -2.22 -5.63
N PHE A 52 -20.22 -3.01 -4.91
CA PHE A 52 -20.01 -4.41 -5.20
C PHE A 52 -21.31 -5.24 -5.19
N GLN A 53 -22.32 -4.82 -4.44
CA GLN A 53 -23.62 -5.51 -4.38
C GLN A 53 -24.39 -5.46 -5.72
N TYR A 54 -24.12 -4.42 -6.53
CA TYR A 54 -24.77 -4.24 -7.83
C TYR A 54 -23.90 -4.68 -9.01
N MET A 55 -22.66 -5.05 -8.76
CA MET A 55 -21.78 -5.56 -9.81
C MET A 55 -22.22 -6.96 -10.22
N LYS A 56 -22.49 -7.12 -11.52
CA LYS A 56 -22.88 -8.41 -12.14
C LYS A 56 -21.74 -8.84 -13.05
N GLY A 57 -21.44 -10.11 -13.05
CA GLY A 57 -20.43 -10.69 -13.91
C GLY A 57 -19.77 -11.90 -13.29
N HIS A 58 -18.79 -12.44 -13.99
CA HIS A 58 -17.97 -13.52 -13.47
C HIS A 58 -17.14 -13.00 -12.29
N SER A 59 -17.10 -13.77 -11.21
CA SER A 59 -16.26 -13.53 -10.07
C SER A 59 -15.33 -14.72 -9.89
N GLY A 60 -14.04 -14.47 -9.97
CA GLY A 60 -13.02 -15.49 -9.83
C GLY A 60 -11.65 -14.90 -9.61
N LEU A 61 -10.72 -15.72 -9.13
CA LEU A 61 -9.31 -15.37 -9.01
C LEU A 61 -8.62 -15.73 -10.34
N GLU A 62 -8.35 -14.72 -11.15
CA GLU A 62 -7.66 -14.90 -12.44
C GLU A 62 -6.13 -14.92 -12.28
N THR A 63 -5.63 -14.17 -11.29
CA THR A 63 -4.19 -14.14 -10.96
C THR A 63 -3.91 -15.18 -9.88
N PRO A 64 -3.04 -16.15 -10.12
CA PRO A 64 -2.66 -17.10 -9.08
C PRO A 64 -2.03 -16.40 -7.89
N MET A 65 -2.18 -17.01 -6.71
CA MET A 65 -1.42 -16.54 -5.54
C MET A 65 0.08 -16.64 -5.83
N PRO A 66 0.87 -15.64 -5.41
CA PRO A 66 2.32 -15.71 -5.57
C PRO A 66 2.88 -16.98 -4.91
N GLU A 67 3.73 -17.73 -5.61
CA GLU A 67 4.33 -18.96 -5.07
C GLU A 67 5.11 -18.72 -3.78
N ILE A 68 5.65 -17.54 -3.62
CA ILE A 68 6.43 -17.13 -2.44
C ILE A 68 5.63 -17.21 -1.13
N ILE A 69 4.30 -17.19 -1.18
CA ILE A 69 3.45 -17.35 0.02
C ILE A 69 3.64 -18.71 0.68
N ASN A 70 4.03 -19.71 -0.12
CA ASN A 70 4.23 -21.08 0.32
C ASN A 70 5.71 -21.48 0.40
N SER A 71 6.63 -20.55 0.21
CA SER A 71 8.07 -20.86 0.18
C SER A 71 8.67 -21.05 1.56
N VAL A 72 8.05 -20.48 2.59
CA VAL A 72 8.41 -20.61 4.01
C VAL A 72 7.13 -20.65 4.85
N GLU A 73 7.23 -21.19 6.06
CA GLU A 73 6.12 -21.15 7.01
C GLU A 73 5.84 -19.72 7.46
N GLN A 74 4.58 -19.40 7.76
CA GLN A 74 4.20 -18.04 8.20
C GLN A 74 4.98 -17.59 9.44
N ASP A 75 5.27 -18.48 10.35
CA ASP A 75 5.99 -18.20 11.61
C ASP A 75 7.47 -17.84 11.38
N ASP A 76 8.02 -18.16 10.21
CA ASP A 76 9.39 -17.80 9.82
C ASP A 76 9.51 -16.38 9.27
N PHE A 77 8.39 -15.72 9.00
CA PHE A 77 8.39 -14.32 8.56
C PHE A 77 8.96 -13.41 9.64
N LYS A 78 9.80 -12.48 9.23
CA LYS A 78 10.49 -11.55 10.13
C LYS A 78 9.57 -10.40 10.54
N VAL A 79 9.27 -10.30 11.82
CA VAL A 79 8.52 -9.15 12.36
C VAL A 79 9.30 -7.88 12.05
N MET A 80 8.63 -6.93 11.43
CA MET A 80 9.22 -5.65 11.11
C MET A 80 9.38 -4.83 12.39
N ASN A 81 10.60 -4.79 12.91
CA ASN A 81 10.94 -3.92 14.03
C ASN A 81 11.48 -2.60 13.47
N TYR A 82 10.69 -1.54 13.64
CA TYR A 82 11.00 -0.21 13.13
C TYR A 82 12.20 0.45 13.81
N GLU A 83 12.58 0.02 15.00
CA GLU A 83 13.78 0.51 15.70
C GLU A 83 15.05 0.10 14.97
N ASN A 84 15.01 -0.99 14.21
CA ASN A 84 16.14 -1.48 13.42
C ASN A 84 16.31 -0.76 12.07
N PHE A 85 15.33 0.07 11.68
CA PHE A 85 15.43 0.87 10.47
C PHE A 85 16.38 2.05 10.68
N LYS A 86 17.62 1.90 10.24
CA LYS A 86 18.66 2.93 10.28
C LYS A 86 18.40 4.13 9.35
N LEU A 87 17.25 4.21 8.73
CA LEU A 87 16.86 5.24 7.74
C LEU A 87 16.17 6.46 8.36
N GLY A 88 16.74 7.00 9.43
CA GLY A 88 16.40 8.31 9.97
C GLY A 88 15.06 8.42 10.71
N SER A 89 13.93 8.16 10.10
CA SER A 89 12.63 8.11 10.78
C SER A 89 11.66 7.16 10.07
N THR A 90 11.20 6.16 10.78
CA THR A 90 10.08 5.33 10.32
C THR A 90 8.80 6.17 10.37
N PRO A 91 8.02 6.23 9.30
CA PRO A 91 6.75 6.93 9.33
C PRO A 91 5.85 6.38 10.44
N SER A 92 5.31 7.26 11.27
CA SER A 92 4.52 6.87 12.45
C SER A 92 3.27 6.04 12.10
N PHE A 93 2.75 6.19 10.89
CA PHE A 93 1.58 5.44 10.44
C PHE A 93 1.84 3.94 10.29
N ILE A 94 3.08 3.54 9.95
CA ILE A 94 3.45 2.13 9.82
C ILE A 94 3.47 1.43 11.19
N GLN A 95 3.76 2.17 12.27
CA GLN A 95 3.81 1.63 13.63
C GLN A 95 2.45 1.10 14.15
N GLN A 96 1.36 1.42 13.47
CA GLN A 96 0.01 0.95 13.82
C GLN A 96 -0.34 -0.42 13.20
N LEU A 97 0.58 -1.02 12.45
CA LEU A 97 0.38 -2.28 11.76
C LEU A 97 1.35 -3.33 12.27
N ASN A 98 0.85 -4.54 12.46
CA ASN A 98 1.69 -5.70 12.67
C ASN A 98 2.08 -6.25 11.30
N MET A 99 3.32 -6.00 10.88
CA MET A 99 3.85 -6.46 9.61
C MET A 99 4.95 -7.49 9.84
N SER A 100 4.86 -8.63 9.17
CA SER A 100 5.91 -9.65 9.13
C SER A 100 6.32 -9.87 7.68
N VAL A 101 7.61 -9.67 7.39
CA VAL A 101 8.17 -9.68 6.04
C VAL A 101 8.86 -11.00 5.76
N HIS A 102 8.74 -11.49 4.53
CA HIS A 102 9.43 -12.71 4.08
C HIS A 102 10.93 -12.63 4.38
N PRO A 103 11.58 -13.69 4.89
CA PRO A 103 12.99 -13.65 5.28
C PRO A 103 13.94 -13.14 4.18
N ASP A 104 13.72 -13.57 2.94
CA ASP A 104 14.55 -13.13 1.80
C ASP A 104 14.31 -11.67 1.40
N HIS A 105 13.25 -11.05 1.91
CA HIS A 105 12.89 -9.66 1.64
C HIS A 105 13.17 -8.72 2.81
N ALA A 106 13.62 -9.26 3.94
CA ALA A 106 14.01 -8.51 5.13
C ALA A 106 15.44 -7.96 4.97
N TRP A 107 15.64 -7.01 4.07
CA TRP A 107 16.95 -6.48 3.69
C TRP A 107 17.75 -5.89 4.87
N TRP A 108 17.09 -5.47 5.92
CA TRP A 108 17.75 -4.94 7.13
C TRP A 108 18.37 -6.01 8.02
N ASP A 109 18.04 -7.28 7.81
CA ASP A 109 18.46 -8.44 8.61
C ASP A 109 19.49 -9.34 7.88
N ARG A 110 20.01 -8.88 6.74
CA ARG A 110 20.96 -9.63 5.94
C ARG A 110 21.99 -8.76 5.24
N GLU A 111 23.09 -9.38 4.79
CA GLU A 111 24.00 -8.73 3.87
C GLU A 111 23.34 -8.51 2.50
N ILE A 112 23.50 -7.31 1.96
CA ILE A 112 22.94 -6.95 0.66
C ILE A 112 23.83 -7.54 -0.44
N SER A 113 23.22 -8.38 -1.28
CA SER A 113 23.84 -8.90 -2.49
C SER A 113 22.97 -8.51 -3.68
N THR A 114 23.50 -7.69 -4.58
CA THR A 114 22.79 -7.22 -5.78
C THR A 114 22.56 -8.33 -6.80
N ASP A 115 23.37 -9.39 -6.77
CA ASP A 115 23.35 -10.42 -7.80
C ASP A 115 22.25 -11.47 -7.62
N ALA A 116 21.77 -11.65 -6.40
CA ALA A 116 20.79 -12.70 -6.06
C ALA A 116 19.43 -12.19 -5.59
N ALA A 117 19.32 -10.91 -5.24
CA ALA A 117 18.09 -10.37 -4.66
C ALA A 117 17.15 -9.81 -5.73
N GLU A 118 15.88 -10.15 -5.62
CA GLU A 118 14.82 -9.51 -6.39
C GLU A 118 14.43 -8.16 -5.79
N ALA A 119 14.01 -7.22 -6.64
CA ALA A 119 13.33 -6.01 -6.18
C ALA A 119 11.88 -6.36 -5.82
N ARG A 120 11.71 -7.08 -4.72
CA ARG A 120 10.44 -7.63 -4.23
C ARG A 120 10.35 -7.48 -2.72
N CYS A 121 9.14 -7.27 -2.23
CA CYS A 121 8.83 -7.31 -0.82
C CYS A 121 7.48 -8.00 -0.63
N SER A 122 7.46 -9.10 0.12
CA SER A 122 6.25 -9.84 0.45
C SER A 122 6.09 -9.86 1.96
N ALA A 123 4.89 -9.60 2.43
CA ALA A 123 4.62 -9.47 3.85
C ALA A 123 3.22 -9.95 4.22
N TYR A 124 3.09 -10.44 5.45
CA TYR A 124 1.81 -10.53 6.13
C TYR A 124 1.55 -9.24 6.91
N LEU A 125 0.32 -8.76 6.82
CA LEU A 125 -0.19 -7.64 7.59
C LEU A 125 -1.36 -8.10 8.44
N GLU A 126 -1.31 -7.85 9.73
CA GLU A 126 -2.44 -8.04 10.62
C GLU A 126 -3.03 -6.70 11.02
N LEU A 127 -4.31 -6.52 10.71
CA LEU A 127 -5.05 -5.33 11.07
C LEU A 127 -5.57 -5.43 12.50
N GLN A 128 -5.25 -4.44 13.31
CA GLN A 128 -5.83 -4.30 14.64
C GLN A 128 -7.22 -3.66 14.52
N GLY A 129 -8.23 -4.34 15.05
CA GLY A 129 -9.57 -3.78 15.16
C GLY A 129 -10.57 -4.13 14.07
N GLY A 130 -10.28 -5.09 13.19
CA GLY A 130 -11.29 -5.61 12.27
C GLY A 130 -10.81 -5.89 10.85
N VAL A 131 -11.78 -6.06 9.95
CA VAL A 131 -11.53 -6.38 8.53
C VAL A 131 -11.38 -5.10 7.73
N ALA A 132 -10.47 -5.10 6.76
CA ALA A 132 -10.23 -3.94 5.90
C ALA A 132 -11.46 -3.56 5.07
N ASP A 133 -11.78 -2.30 5.09
CA ASP A 133 -12.70 -1.66 4.14
C ASP A 133 -11.94 -1.08 2.93
N THR A 134 -12.66 -0.38 2.06
CA THR A 134 -12.06 0.24 0.86
C THR A 134 -11.07 1.35 1.18
N PHE A 135 -11.22 2.04 2.32
CA PHE A 135 -10.30 3.11 2.73
C PHE A 135 -8.99 2.50 3.23
N ILE A 136 -9.07 1.50 4.09
CA ILE A 136 -7.90 0.77 4.59
C ILE A 136 -7.14 0.09 3.45
N LEU A 137 -7.82 -0.55 2.50
CA LEU A 137 -7.15 -1.17 1.35
C LEU A 137 -6.40 -0.15 0.49
N SER A 138 -6.95 1.05 0.31
CA SER A 138 -6.26 2.12 -0.41
C SER A 138 -5.00 2.59 0.32
N TYR A 139 -5.05 2.66 1.65
CA TYR A 139 -3.92 2.98 2.50
C TYR A 139 -2.85 1.87 2.45
N LEU A 140 -3.27 0.59 2.53
CA LEU A 140 -2.35 -0.55 2.49
C LEU A 140 -1.66 -0.74 1.13
N ALA A 141 -2.19 -0.16 0.06
CA ALA A 141 -1.57 -0.22 -1.26
C ALA A 141 -0.20 0.49 -1.32
N ASP A 142 0.09 1.39 -0.38
CA ASP A 142 1.36 2.14 -0.28
C ASP A 142 2.13 1.83 1.02
N ILE A 143 1.86 0.69 1.64
CA ILE A 143 2.40 0.39 2.97
C ILE A 143 3.75 -0.32 2.94
N LEU A 144 4.06 -1.04 1.87
CA LEU A 144 5.31 -1.78 1.79
C LEU A 144 6.51 -0.84 1.76
N PRO A 145 7.63 -1.24 2.40
CA PRO A 145 8.91 -0.59 2.16
C PRO A 145 9.23 -0.57 0.66
N PRO A 146 9.96 0.44 0.17
CA PRO A 146 10.32 0.49 -1.23
C PRO A 146 11.01 -0.81 -1.65
N VAL A 147 10.38 -1.56 -2.56
CA VAL A 147 10.80 -2.92 -2.93
C VAL A 147 12.21 -2.96 -3.53
N VAL A 148 12.66 -1.85 -4.11
CA VAL A 148 14.03 -1.69 -4.64
C VAL A 148 15.09 -1.81 -3.54
N GLN A 149 14.76 -1.50 -2.29
CA GLN A 149 15.69 -1.62 -1.17
C GLN A 149 16.05 -3.08 -0.86
N ASN A 150 15.18 -4.03 -1.22
CA ASN A 150 15.50 -5.44 -1.08
C ASN A 150 16.69 -5.86 -1.96
N LYS A 151 16.81 -5.24 -3.13
CA LYS A 151 17.90 -5.51 -4.08
C LYS A 151 19.13 -4.65 -3.84
N TYR A 152 18.94 -3.36 -3.63
CA TYR A 152 20.04 -2.39 -3.61
C TYR A 152 20.40 -1.87 -2.23
N GLY A 153 19.69 -2.34 -1.18
CA GLY A 153 19.85 -1.84 0.18
C GLY A 153 19.22 -0.47 0.40
N PRO A 154 19.56 0.20 1.50
CA PRO A 154 18.99 1.49 1.86
C PRO A 154 19.45 2.59 0.92
N LEU A 155 18.56 3.00 0.02
CA LEU A 155 18.79 4.06 -0.96
C LEU A 155 18.42 5.46 -0.45
N GLY A 156 18.00 5.57 0.81
CA GLY A 156 17.48 6.81 1.38
C GLY A 156 15.98 7.00 1.10
N TRP A 157 15.56 8.25 0.92
CA TRP A 157 14.16 8.59 0.68
C TRP A 157 13.72 8.15 -0.73
N VAL A 158 12.68 7.31 -0.80
CA VAL A 158 12.05 6.84 -2.06
C VAL A 158 10.56 7.20 -1.98
N PRO A 159 10.17 8.41 -2.43
CA PRO A 159 8.78 8.86 -2.35
C PRO A 159 7.91 8.19 -3.41
N THR A 160 6.67 7.92 -3.06
CA THR A 160 5.62 7.60 -4.02
C THR A 160 5.18 8.89 -4.71
N LEU A 161 5.29 8.94 -6.04
CA LEU A 161 4.83 10.08 -6.84
C LEU A 161 3.41 9.88 -7.37
N THR A 162 3.10 8.64 -7.72
CA THR A 162 1.75 8.25 -8.18
C THR A 162 1.40 6.89 -7.63
N LEU A 163 0.12 6.71 -7.28
CA LEU A 163 -0.41 5.42 -6.85
C LEU A 163 -1.74 5.17 -7.55
N THR A 164 -1.86 4.02 -8.20
CA THR A 164 -3.13 3.53 -8.74
C THR A 164 -3.59 2.32 -7.94
N CYS A 165 -4.79 2.38 -7.39
CA CYS A 165 -5.36 1.31 -6.61
C CYS A 165 -6.63 0.76 -7.27
N ASN A 166 -6.67 -0.55 -7.50
CA ASN A 166 -7.81 -1.26 -8.07
C ASN A 166 -8.33 -2.27 -7.06
N ILE A 167 -9.36 -1.91 -6.30
CA ILE A 167 -10.00 -2.82 -5.35
C ILE A 167 -10.95 -3.74 -6.11
N ARG A 168 -10.66 -5.03 -6.09
CA ARG A 168 -11.41 -6.08 -6.80
C ARG A 168 -12.37 -6.82 -5.87
N GLN A 169 -12.01 -6.93 -4.60
CA GLN A 169 -12.78 -7.61 -3.58
C GLN A 169 -12.42 -7.06 -2.20
N LEU A 170 -13.36 -7.08 -1.27
CA LEU A 170 -13.08 -6.83 0.12
C LEU A 170 -12.60 -8.12 0.80
N PRO A 171 -11.55 -8.07 1.63
CA PRO A 171 -11.09 -9.21 2.39
C PRO A 171 -12.14 -9.64 3.43
N LYS A 172 -12.07 -10.89 3.85
CA LYS A 172 -12.94 -11.48 4.87
C LYS A 172 -12.24 -11.68 6.21
N THR A 173 -10.94 -11.43 6.24
CA THR A 173 -10.08 -11.62 7.41
C THR A 173 -9.29 -10.35 7.70
N ASN A 174 -8.76 -10.24 8.91
CA ASN A 174 -7.85 -9.16 9.30
C ASN A 174 -6.37 -9.44 8.93
N LEU A 175 -6.06 -10.69 8.55
CA LEU A 175 -4.73 -11.07 8.09
C LEU A 175 -4.70 -11.00 6.57
N LEU A 176 -3.81 -10.18 6.03
CA LEU A 176 -3.62 -9.95 4.61
C LEU A 176 -2.20 -10.32 4.20
N PHE A 177 -2.06 -10.85 2.99
CA PHE A 177 -0.77 -11.01 2.35
C PHE A 177 -0.60 -9.93 1.28
N ILE A 178 0.53 -9.24 1.32
CA ILE A 178 0.88 -8.20 0.34
C ILE A 178 2.17 -8.64 -0.36
N ASP A 179 2.19 -8.49 -1.67
CA ASP A 179 3.35 -8.79 -2.50
C ASP A 179 3.61 -7.64 -3.48
N GLY A 180 4.77 -7.02 -3.36
CA GLY A 180 5.22 -5.91 -4.20
C GLY A 180 6.46 -6.31 -5.01
N ILE A 181 6.44 -5.98 -6.30
CA ILE A 181 7.52 -6.28 -7.26
C ILE A 181 7.80 -5.00 -8.05
N ALA A 182 9.10 -4.72 -8.33
CA ALA A 182 9.55 -3.64 -9.21
C ALA A 182 10.38 -4.17 -10.38
#